data_546210c7b42f17930e661da8322cf240
#
_entry.id   546210c7b42f17930e661da8322cf240
#
_cell.length_a   1.000
_cell.length_b   1.000
_cell.length_c   1.000
_cell.angle_alpha   90.00
_cell.angle_beta   90.00
_cell.angle_gamma   90.00
#
_symmetry.space_group_name_H-M   'P 1'
#
loop_
_entity.id
_entity.type
_entity.pdbx_description
1 polymer ?
#
loop_
_entity_poly.entity_id
_entity_poly.type
_entity_poly.pdbx_seq_one_letter_code
_entity_poly.pdbx_strand_id
1 'polypeptide(L)'
;MKILNKILIGSLSLLCLSSCDFLDETAYNKVTVGNFYTTKDGITNGVNGLYSTLRGMYIQEYLIYMCEGPSDIWIGHQGHEQWYNWTIDATNADVRSFWYSCYKSVNQCNAVIESLENNDIPGLDEDLKTRFLAESLFIRAHYFYHLVQQFGDIPMPLKPTNSVETTAHKTKVDEVWNQIVTDLEFAVENLPETYQASEFGHITKYAAMHHLSRVYLTLKRSDDDLKKALNYAEQVINSGKYSLVKSHAELWDINNKNNSEVLFSVLYTQNAELNGDGNTAHMYFCSAYSEEHPAVKRVIEYGRPWSRERSSDFAISLFDKTKDQRWDDCFISRWNVTENSVTENVFSPFTKKVEEKVWTKGELAMIDPREPWTPEQIKEVWPVLVFLPEYMREQIDPLMDVQSEQNPNAEWPSNTRFTSYKMYAYLVKHLDPLRPEVNWTAGSRNVFVYRLADTYLLAAEAAFLSGNAQKAAEYINVVRRRAAVPGHEAEMEIKSSDVTIDFILDERARELMGEMHRWYDLKRTN
;
A
#
# COMPACT_ATOMS: atom_id res chain seq x y z
N MET A 1 -4.42 26.14 77.03
CA MET A 1 -4.09 25.00 76.10
C MET A 1 -5.14 24.75 74.98
N LYS A 2 -6.44 24.66 75.24
CA LYS A 2 -7.46 24.36 74.20
C LYS A 2 -7.64 25.44 73.09
N ILE A 3 -7.37 26.74 73.44
CA ILE A 3 -7.49 27.87 72.47
C ILE A 3 -6.23 27.91 71.53
N LEU A 4 -5.04 27.66 72.09
CA LEU A 4 -3.78 27.68 71.36
C LEU A 4 -3.74 26.57 70.33
N ASN A 5 -4.28 25.37 70.65
CA ASN A 5 -4.38 24.24 69.69
C ASN A 5 -5.38 24.49 68.53
N LYS A 6 -6.46 25.29 68.80
CA LYS A 6 -7.41 25.63 67.74
C LYS A 6 -6.84 26.68 66.76
N ILE A 7 -6.02 27.60 67.26
CA ILE A 7 -5.32 28.62 66.45
C ILE A 7 -4.22 27.96 65.66
N LEU A 8 -3.49 26.95 66.17
CA LEU A 8 -2.44 26.20 65.47
C LEU A 8 -3.04 25.33 64.35
N ILE A 9 -4.19 24.71 64.60
CA ILE A 9 -4.88 23.90 63.58
C ILE A 9 -5.46 24.79 62.48
N GLY A 10 -6.00 25.99 62.84
CA GLY A 10 -6.52 26.95 61.86
C GLY A 10 -5.43 27.56 60.97
N SER A 11 -4.24 27.86 61.49
CA SER A 11 -3.11 28.34 60.69
C SER A 11 -2.47 27.26 59.83
N LEU A 12 -2.44 26.00 60.26
CA LEU A 12 -1.96 24.90 59.47
C LEU A 12 -2.91 24.58 58.29
N SER A 13 -4.23 24.73 58.48
CA SER A 13 -5.23 24.55 57.42
C SER A 13 -5.19 25.68 56.35
N LEU A 14 -4.85 26.91 56.73
CA LEU A 14 -4.68 28.02 55.78
C LEU A 14 -3.39 27.88 54.95
N LEU A 15 -2.33 27.28 55.47
CA LEU A 15 -1.09 27.03 54.75
C LEU A 15 -1.22 25.89 53.72
N CYS A 16 -2.17 24.97 53.90
CA CYS A 16 -2.45 23.92 52.92
C CYS A 16 -3.29 24.42 51.72
N LEU A 17 -4.00 25.54 51.83
CA LEU A 17 -4.82 26.07 50.74
C LEU A 17 -4.05 27.00 49.79
N SER A 18 -2.84 27.41 50.11
CA SER A 18 -1.98 28.26 49.27
C SER A 18 -0.86 27.48 48.57
N SER A 19 -0.84 26.14 48.67
CA SER A 19 0.25 25.34 48.11
C SER A 19 -0.03 24.79 46.69
N CYS A 20 -1.20 25.04 46.09
CA CYS A 20 -1.52 24.51 44.77
C CYS A 20 -0.75 25.21 43.64
N ASP A 21 -0.48 26.52 43.75
CA ASP A 21 0.27 27.26 42.72
C ASP A 21 1.81 27.09 42.82
N PHE A 22 2.31 26.60 43.97
CA PHE A 22 3.77 26.40 44.17
C PHE A 22 4.29 25.09 43.58
N LEU A 23 3.40 24.22 43.14
CA LEU A 23 3.74 22.91 42.53
C LEU A 23 3.57 22.90 41.01
N ASP A 24 3.19 24.01 40.39
CA ASP A 24 3.22 24.15 38.94
C ASP A 24 4.68 24.23 38.46
N GLU A 25 5.18 23.07 38.06
CA GLU A 25 6.53 22.89 37.51
C GLU A 25 6.61 23.59 36.15
N THR A 26 7.04 24.82 36.09
CA THR A 26 7.39 25.50 34.84
C THR A 26 8.68 24.90 34.32
N ALA A 27 8.57 23.97 33.38
CA ALA A 27 9.70 23.32 32.73
C ALA A 27 10.37 24.28 31.73
N TYR A 28 11.23 25.19 32.23
CA TYR A 28 11.95 26.17 31.40
C TYR A 28 12.89 25.54 30.35
N ASN A 29 13.29 24.27 30.51
CA ASN A 29 14.23 23.57 29.63
C ASN A 29 13.68 22.27 29.03
N LYS A 30 12.38 22.00 29.15
CA LYS A 30 11.73 20.86 28.53
C LYS A 30 10.77 21.35 27.45
N VAL A 31 10.87 20.75 26.26
CA VAL A 31 9.86 20.87 25.22
C VAL A 31 8.63 20.11 25.69
N THR A 32 7.53 20.84 25.95
CA THR A 32 6.22 20.26 26.29
C THR A 32 5.26 20.45 25.12
N VAL A 33 4.20 19.66 25.03
CA VAL A 33 3.17 19.83 23.99
C VAL A 33 2.63 21.27 24.00
N GLY A 34 2.49 21.88 25.18
CA GLY A 34 1.95 23.26 25.34
C GLY A 34 2.88 24.37 24.84
N ASN A 35 4.21 24.16 24.73
CA ASN A 35 5.14 25.17 24.25
C ASN A 35 5.81 24.81 22.90
N PHE A 36 5.68 23.56 22.44
CA PHE A 36 6.31 23.11 21.20
C PHE A 36 5.65 23.74 19.97
N TYR A 37 4.34 23.67 19.87
CA TYR A 37 3.61 24.14 18.69
C TYR A 37 3.35 25.67 18.69
N THR A 38 3.83 26.42 19.67
CA THR A 38 3.66 27.87 19.75
C THR A 38 4.80 28.66 19.09
N THR A 39 5.77 27.98 18.47
CA THR A 39 6.87 28.59 17.72
C THR A 39 6.83 28.16 16.27
N LYS A 40 7.38 28.99 15.35
CA LYS A 40 7.46 28.66 13.91
C LYS A 40 8.18 27.34 13.68
N ASP A 41 9.34 27.11 14.29
CA ASP A 41 10.10 25.87 14.14
C ASP A 41 9.34 24.66 14.73
N GLY A 42 8.70 24.86 15.88
CA GLY A 42 7.91 23.81 16.52
C GLY A 42 6.72 23.37 15.66
N ILE A 43 5.95 24.32 15.12
CA ILE A 43 4.81 23.98 14.26
C ILE A 43 5.25 23.37 12.93
N THR A 44 6.34 23.88 12.34
CA THR A 44 6.93 23.31 11.11
C THR A 44 7.34 21.86 11.33
N ASN A 45 8.04 21.59 12.44
CA ASN A 45 8.42 20.22 12.81
C ASN A 45 7.19 19.36 13.15
N GLY A 46 6.15 19.96 13.72
CA GLY A 46 4.87 19.31 13.99
C GLY A 46 4.22 18.81 12.69
N VAL A 47 4.07 19.69 11.70
CA VAL A 47 3.51 19.35 10.39
C VAL A 47 4.37 18.27 9.69
N ASN A 48 5.70 18.42 9.66
CA ASN A 48 6.60 17.40 9.12
C ASN A 48 6.46 16.07 9.86
N GLY A 49 6.22 16.11 11.18
CA GLY A 49 5.95 14.94 12.01
C GLY A 49 4.69 14.19 11.58
N LEU A 50 3.66 14.88 11.08
CA LEU A 50 2.44 14.23 10.57
C LEU A 50 2.73 13.35 9.35
N TYR A 51 3.59 13.77 8.43
CA TYR A 51 4.03 12.91 7.32
C TYR A 51 4.77 11.66 7.81
N SER A 52 5.54 11.79 8.90
CA SER A 52 6.21 10.64 9.51
C SER A 52 5.23 9.60 10.06
N THR A 53 4.04 10.02 10.51
CA THR A 53 3.02 9.08 11.00
C THR A 53 2.53 8.13 9.91
N LEU A 54 2.50 8.58 8.64
CA LEU A 54 2.10 7.75 7.51
C LEU A 54 3.03 6.56 7.32
N ARG A 55 4.33 6.69 7.63
CA ARG A 55 5.26 5.55 7.62
C ARG A 55 4.81 4.45 8.57
N GLY A 56 4.30 4.81 9.77
CA GLY A 56 3.76 3.86 10.74
C GLY A 56 2.56 3.05 10.24
N MET A 57 1.84 3.54 9.23
CA MET A 57 0.75 2.83 8.58
C MET A 57 1.21 2.04 7.35
N TYR A 58 1.90 2.67 6.41
CA TYR A 58 2.20 2.11 5.08
C TYR A 58 3.34 1.08 5.04
N ILE A 59 4.08 0.88 6.09
CA ILE A 59 5.15 -0.13 6.17
C ILE A 59 4.75 -1.38 6.96
N GLN A 60 3.60 -1.35 7.64
CA GLN A 60 3.24 -2.39 8.58
C GLN A 60 2.46 -3.52 7.89
N GLU A 61 2.78 -4.74 8.29
CA GLU A 61 2.14 -5.95 7.80
C GLU A 61 0.62 -5.92 7.99
N TYR A 62 0.14 -5.33 9.09
CA TYR A 62 -1.30 -5.22 9.37
C TYR A 62 -2.08 -4.40 8.30
N LEU A 63 -1.48 -3.40 7.66
CA LEU A 63 -2.16 -2.68 6.59
C LEU A 63 -2.40 -3.57 5.37
N ILE A 64 -1.41 -4.41 5.02
CA ILE A 64 -1.54 -5.38 3.93
C ILE A 64 -2.70 -6.33 4.21
N TYR A 65 -2.75 -6.91 5.43
CA TYR A 65 -3.86 -7.77 5.81
C TYR A 65 -5.21 -7.05 5.84
N MET A 66 -5.26 -5.78 6.24
CA MET A 66 -6.52 -5.02 6.28
C MET A 66 -7.02 -4.56 4.91
N CYS A 67 -6.12 -4.33 3.94
CA CYS A 67 -6.46 -3.71 2.65
C CYS A 67 -6.34 -4.63 1.44
N GLU A 68 -5.52 -5.67 1.53
CA GLU A 68 -5.29 -6.62 0.43
C GLU A 68 -5.77 -8.03 0.80
N GLY A 69 -5.46 -8.51 1.99
CA GLY A 69 -5.74 -9.87 2.44
C GLY A 69 -7.19 -10.33 2.25
N PRO A 70 -8.25 -9.54 2.60
CA PRO A 70 -9.63 -9.94 2.43
C PRO A 70 -10.14 -9.87 0.99
N SER A 71 -9.30 -9.56 0.03
CA SER A 71 -9.72 -9.38 -1.37
C SER A 71 -9.63 -10.67 -2.19
N ASP A 72 -10.20 -10.64 -3.38
CA ASP A 72 -10.26 -11.74 -4.34
C ASP A 72 -8.94 -11.96 -5.10
N ILE A 73 -8.03 -10.99 -5.05
CA ILE A 73 -6.76 -11.04 -5.80
C ILE A 73 -5.59 -11.64 -5.02
N TRP A 74 -5.77 -11.94 -3.74
CA TRP A 74 -4.73 -12.50 -2.88
C TRP A 74 -5.14 -13.79 -2.19
N ILE A 75 -4.15 -14.63 -1.90
CA ILE A 75 -4.26 -15.82 -1.06
C ILE A 75 -3.15 -15.73 0.00
N GLY A 76 -3.54 -15.83 1.26
CA GLY A 76 -2.62 -15.65 2.36
C GLY A 76 -1.73 -16.83 2.68
N HIS A 77 -0.67 -16.49 3.39
CA HIS A 77 0.25 -17.44 3.96
C HIS A 77 -0.38 -18.24 5.11
N GLN A 78 0.09 -19.45 5.31
CA GLN A 78 -0.25 -20.27 6.46
C GLN A 78 0.00 -19.53 7.79
N GLY A 79 -1.00 -19.52 8.67
CA GLY A 79 -0.99 -18.80 9.95
C GLY A 79 -1.72 -17.46 9.94
N HIS A 80 -2.20 -17.01 8.77
CA HIS A 80 -3.00 -15.78 8.60
C HIS A 80 -4.33 -16.05 7.88
N GLU A 81 -4.77 -17.31 7.87
CA GLU A 81 -5.97 -17.79 7.16
C GLU A 81 -7.23 -17.05 7.60
N GLN A 82 -7.28 -16.51 8.82
CA GLN A 82 -8.43 -15.75 9.31
C GLN A 82 -8.79 -14.55 8.43
N TRP A 83 -7.82 -13.95 7.73
CA TRP A 83 -8.05 -12.83 6.80
C TRP A 83 -8.74 -13.29 5.51
N TYR A 84 -8.45 -14.49 5.05
CA TYR A 84 -8.97 -15.07 3.79
C TYR A 84 -10.22 -15.90 4.03
N ASN A 85 -10.38 -16.48 5.22
CA ASN A 85 -11.53 -17.29 5.61
C ASN A 85 -12.63 -16.47 6.33
N TRP A 86 -12.42 -15.17 6.49
CA TRP A 86 -13.35 -14.25 7.16
C TRP A 86 -13.69 -14.66 8.59
N THR A 87 -12.73 -15.23 9.31
CA THR A 87 -12.90 -15.67 10.71
C THR A 87 -12.23 -14.74 11.71
N ILE A 88 -11.97 -13.47 11.31
CA ILE A 88 -11.38 -12.43 12.15
C ILE A 88 -12.36 -12.05 13.25
N ASP A 89 -11.84 -11.86 14.45
CA ASP A 89 -12.59 -11.35 15.60
C ASP A 89 -11.98 -10.08 16.20
N ALA A 90 -12.66 -9.52 17.20
CA ALA A 90 -12.25 -8.27 17.85
C ALA A 90 -10.94 -8.39 18.67
N THR A 91 -10.37 -9.57 18.85
CA THR A 91 -9.10 -9.80 19.58
C THR A 91 -7.90 -9.81 18.66
N ASN A 92 -8.11 -9.75 17.34
CA ASN A 92 -7.05 -9.78 16.35
C ASN A 92 -6.04 -8.65 16.55
N ALA A 93 -4.75 -8.99 16.57
CA ALA A 93 -3.66 -8.06 16.86
C ALA A 93 -3.45 -7.03 15.75
N ASP A 94 -3.67 -7.39 14.48
CA ASP A 94 -3.49 -6.51 13.33
C ASP A 94 -4.58 -5.43 13.32
N VAL A 95 -5.83 -5.81 13.58
CA VAL A 95 -6.97 -4.88 13.74
C VAL A 95 -6.69 -3.87 14.84
N ARG A 96 -6.21 -4.35 16.01
CA ARG A 96 -5.86 -3.47 17.13
C ARG A 96 -4.71 -2.53 16.79
N SER A 97 -3.67 -3.01 16.12
CA SER A 97 -2.49 -2.22 15.73
C SER A 97 -2.86 -1.13 14.72
N PHE A 98 -3.69 -1.47 13.74
CA PHE A 98 -4.22 -0.52 12.78
C PHE A 98 -5.05 0.59 13.46
N TRP A 99 -6.00 0.21 14.31
CA TRP A 99 -6.82 1.13 15.09
C TRP A 99 -5.97 2.08 15.93
N TYR A 100 -5.04 1.53 16.70
CA TYR A 100 -4.14 2.32 17.55
C TYR A 100 -3.28 3.30 16.74
N SER A 101 -2.68 2.84 15.65
CA SER A 101 -1.85 3.67 14.77
C SER A 101 -2.64 4.85 14.19
N CYS A 102 -3.85 4.59 13.67
CA CYS A 102 -4.71 5.64 13.11
C CYS A 102 -5.11 6.68 14.17
N TYR A 103 -5.60 6.26 15.34
CA TYR A 103 -6.03 7.21 16.38
C TYR A 103 -4.90 7.99 17.03
N LYS A 104 -3.72 7.37 17.19
CA LYS A 104 -2.51 8.08 17.60
C LYS A 104 -2.19 9.20 16.62
N SER A 105 -2.30 8.94 15.34
CA SER A 105 -2.01 9.92 14.28
C SER A 105 -3.08 11.01 14.19
N VAL A 106 -4.37 10.65 14.32
CA VAL A 106 -5.48 11.63 14.43
C VAL A 106 -5.26 12.58 15.60
N ASN A 107 -4.83 12.06 16.75
CA ASN A 107 -4.56 12.89 17.92
C ASN A 107 -3.40 13.89 17.67
N GLN A 108 -2.36 13.47 16.95
CA GLN A 108 -1.27 14.37 16.54
C GLN A 108 -1.74 15.42 15.54
N CYS A 109 -2.57 15.05 14.54
CA CYS A 109 -3.19 16.01 13.64
C CYS A 109 -4.01 17.05 14.41
N ASN A 110 -4.85 16.62 15.34
CA ASN A 110 -5.67 17.52 16.15
C ASN A 110 -4.83 18.49 16.98
N ALA A 111 -3.70 18.07 17.54
CA ALA A 111 -2.82 18.95 18.30
C ALA A 111 -2.17 20.04 17.43
N VAL A 112 -1.76 19.69 16.20
CA VAL A 112 -1.22 20.65 15.23
C VAL A 112 -2.33 21.60 14.76
N ILE A 113 -3.51 21.09 14.40
CA ILE A 113 -4.67 21.86 13.93
C ILE A 113 -5.10 22.87 15.03
N GLU A 114 -5.32 22.38 16.26
CA GLU A 114 -5.73 23.24 17.38
C GLU A 114 -4.74 24.39 17.62
N SER A 115 -3.44 24.10 17.50
CA SER A 115 -2.41 25.13 17.66
C SER A 115 -2.43 26.16 16.52
N LEU A 116 -2.60 25.72 15.27
CA LEU A 116 -2.70 26.61 14.11
C LEU A 116 -3.95 27.50 14.16
N GLU A 117 -5.07 26.98 14.67
CA GLU A 117 -6.33 27.73 14.77
C GLU A 117 -6.35 28.73 15.91
N ASN A 118 -5.79 28.37 17.08
CA ASN A 118 -6.00 29.12 18.32
C ASN A 118 -4.82 29.98 18.76
N ASN A 119 -3.62 29.80 18.17
CA ASN A 119 -2.43 30.53 18.56
C ASN A 119 -1.99 31.55 17.49
N ASP A 120 -1.56 32.73 17.97
CA ASP A 120 -0.69 33.58 17.16
C ASP A 120 0.75 33.08 17.31
N ILE A 121 1.30 32.55 16.20
CA ILE A 121 2.63 31.94 16.16
C ILE A 121 3.64 32.95 15.60
N PRO A 122 4.51 33.53 16.45
CA PRO A 122 5.43 34.57 16.03
C PRO A 122 6.31 34.15 14.84
N GLY A 123 6.32 34.93 13.76
CA GLY A 123 7.11 34.72 12.57
C GLY A 123 6.52 33.69 11.58
N LEU A 124 5.35 33.15 11.83
CA LEU A 124 4.58 32.35 10.86
C LEU A 124 3.65 33.31 10.10
N ASP A 125 3.83 33.41 8.76
CA ASP A 125 2.93 34.18 7.92
C ASP A 125 1.62 33.43 7.66
N GLU A 126 0.55 34.15 7.32
CA GLU A 126 -0.80 33.59 7.18
C GLU A 126 -0.90 32.58 6.02
N ASP A 127 -0.14 32.77 4.95
CA ASP A 127 -0.17 31.84 3.80
C ASP A 127 0.44 30.48 4.21
N LEU A 128 1.57 30.51 4.92
CA LEU A 128 2.22 29.31 5.44
C LEU A 128 1.37 28.64 6.53
N LYS A 129 0.73 29.43 7.41
CA LYS A 129 -0.20 28.94 8.42
C LYS A 129 -1.38 28.20 7.79
N THR A 130 -2.00 28.80 6.79
CA THR A 130 -3.13 28.22 6.04
C THR A 130 -2.72 26.95 5.32
N ARG A 131 -1.55 26.95 4.69
CA ARG A 131 -0.98 25.75 4.04
C ARG A 131 -0.77 24.62 5.06
N PHE A 132 -0.16 24.89 6.20
CA PHE A 132 0.08 23.91 7.26
C PHE A 132 -1.23 23.33 7.83
N LEU A 133 -2.24 24.18 7.98
CA LEU A 133 -3.58 23.74 8.37
C LEU A 133 -4.17 22.80 7.31
N ALA A 134 -4.07 23.15 6.04
CA ALA A 134 -4.58 22.34 4.93
C ALA A 134 -3.87 20.96 4.84
N GLU A 135 -2.55 20.90 5.02
CA GLU A 135 -1.78 19.66 5.07
C GLU A 135 -2.23 18.79 6.26
N SER A 136 -2.43 19.38 7.43
CA SER A 136 -2.85 18.68 8.66
C SER A 136 -4.27 18.12 8.54
N LEU A 137 -5.20 18.89 7.98
CA LEU A 137 -6.57 18.47 7.71
C LEU A 137 -6.62 17.32 6.69
N PHE A 138 -5.83 17.40 5.61
CA PHE A 138 -5.73 16.31 4.66
C PHE A 138 -5.27 15.00 5.32
N ILE A 139 -4.22 15.04 6.14
CA ILE A 139 -3.69 13.84 6.82
C ILE A 139 -4.72 13.30 7.81
N ARG A 140 -5.46 14.16 8.55
CA ARG A 140 -6.55 13.74 9.42
C ARG A 140 -7.67 13.06 8.65
N ALA A 141 -8.12 13.66 7.55
CA ALA A 141 -9.12 13.07 6.65
C ALA A 141 -8.69 11.72 6.09
N HIS A 142 -7.40 11.59 5.74
CA HIS A 142 -6.84 10.34 5.25
C HIS A 142 -6.93 9.21 6.30
N TYR A 143 -6.64 9.49 7.59
CA TYR A 143 -6.81 8.51 8.65
C TYR A 143 -8.28 8.17 8.92
N PHE A 144 -9.17 9.17 8.94
CA PHE A 144 -10.60 8.92 9.08
C PHE A 144 -11.18 8.13 7.92
N TYR A 145 -10.69 8.37 6.68
CA TYR A 145 -11.08 7.58 5.52
C TYR A 145 -10.77 6.09 5.73
N HIS A 146 -9.57 5.74 6.16
CA HIS A 146 -9.23 4.36 6.44
C HIS A 146 -10.04 3.77 7.60
N LEU A 147 -10.23 4.52 8.68
CA LEU A 147 -11.02 4.08 9.84
C LEU A 147 -12.48 3.82 9.47
N VAL A 148 -13.16 4.75 8.82
CA VAL A 148 -14.58 4.62 8.46
C VAL A 148 -14.81 3.51 7.44
N GLN A 149 -13.89 3.33 6.51
CA GLN A 149 -13.94 2.24 5.53
C GLN A 149 -13.83 0.86 6.19
N GLN A 150 -13.00 0.73 7.23
CA GLN A 150 -12.85 -0.56 7.91
C GLN A 150 -13.96 -0.83 8.94
N PHE A 151 -14.39 0.18 9.71
CA PHE A 151 -15.17 -0.02 10.93
C PHE A 151 -16.59 0.59 10.92
N GLY A 152 -16.95 1.38 9.90
CA GLY A 152 -18.25 2.05 9.85
C GLY A 152 -18.37 3.17 10.90
N ASP A 153 -19.34 3.10 11.82
CA ASP A 153 -19.50 4.05 12.93
C ASP A 153 -18.26 4.00 13.85
N ILE A 154 -17.55 5.12 14.00
CA ILE A 154 -16.28 5.24 14.75
C ILE A 154 -16.29 6.45 15.68
N PRO A 155 -15.51 6.48 16.76
CA PRO A 155 -15.20 7.72 17.47
C PRO A 155 -14.52 8.74 16.54
N MET A 156 -14.96 10.00 16.58
CA MET A 156 -14.40 11.07 15.74
C MET A 156 -13.95 12.25 16.63
N PRO A 157 -12.81 12.13 17.34
CA PRO A 157 -12.26 13.23 18.08
C PRO A 157 -11.69 14.29 17.12
N LEU A 158 -12.13 15.55 17.28
CA LEU A 158 -11.65 16.71 16.51
C LEU A 158 -10.75 17.63 17.34
N LYS A 159 -10.50 17.25 18.59
CA LYS A 159 -9.57 17.95 19.51
C LYS A 159 -8.53 16.98 20.05
N PRO A 160 -7.34 17.45 20.41
CA PRO A 160 -6.33 16.60 21.04
C PRO A 160 -6.80 16.12 22.41
N THR A 161 -6.40 14.92 22.77
CA THR A 161 -6.67 14.35 24.10
C THR A 161 -5.70 14.95 25.11
N ASN A 162 -6.23 15.71 26.07
CA ASN A 162 -5.46 16.38 27.12
C ASN A 162 -5.54 15.69 28.49
N SER A 163 -6.41 14.67 28.62
CA SER A 163 -6.64 13.91 29.85
C SER A 163 -6.92 12.45 29.55
N VAL A 164 -6.88 11.60 30.57
CA VAL A 164 -7.25 10.18 30.41
C VAL A 164 -8.78 10.10 30.24
N GLU A 165 -9.21 9.77 29.04
CA GLU A 165 -10.60 9.46 28.72
C GLU A 165 -10.81 7.95 28.70
N THR A 166 -11.76 7.47 29.52
CA THR A 166 -12.06 6.03 29.64
C THR A 166 -13.32 5.61 28.86
N THR A 167 -13.99 6.56 28.22
CA THR A 167 -15.21 6.33 27.42
C THR A 167 -15.07 6.97 26.06
N ALA A 168 -15.51 6.26 25.02
CA ALA A 168 -15.60 6.78 23.67
C ALA A 168 -17.01 6.54 23.11
N HIS A 169 -17.54 7.52 22.39
CA HIS A 169 -18.82 7.41 21.71
C HIS A 169 -18.59 7.32 20.20
N LYS A 170 -19.30 6.39 19.55
CA LYS A 170 -19.27 6.26 18.09
C LYS A 170 -20.05 7.40 17.45
N THR A 171 -19.42 8.08 16.51
CA THR A 171 -20.04 9.01 15.57
C THR A 171 -20.62 8.21 14.40
N LYS A 172 -21.76 8.64 13.89
CA LYS A 172 -22.39 7.99 12.74
C LYS A 172 -21.54 8.10 11.48
N VAL A 173 -21.52 7.07 10.69
CA VAL A 173 -20.72 6.95 9.45
C VAL A 173 -20.91 8.16 8.55
N ASP A 174 -22.14 8.66 8.37
CA ASP A 174 -22.41 9.82 7.52
C ASP A 174 -21.79 11.12 8.07
N GLU A 175 -21.75 11.30 9.38
CA GLU A 175 -21.11 12.46 10.01
C GLU A 175 -19.58 12.40 9.84
N VAL A 176 -18.99 11.20 9.95
CA VAL A 176 -17.56 11.00 9.71
C VAL A 176 -17.22 11.33 8.25
N TRP A 177 -18.02 10.85 7.30
CA TRP A 177 -17.83 11.19 5.89
C TRP A 177 -17.96 12.68 5.60
N ASN A 178 -18.91 13.36 6.23
CA ASN A 178 -19.08 14.80 6.07
C ASN A 178 -17.85 15.56 6.59
N GLN A 179 -17.24 15.13 7.72
CA GLN A 179 -16.01 15.72 8.22
C GLN A 179 -14.83 15.49 7.27
N ILE A 180 -14.70 14.27 6.71
CA ILE A 180 -13.68 13.95 5.71
C ILE A 180 -13.81 14.89 4.49
N VAL A 181 -15.03 15.09 3.98
CA VAL A 181 -15.28 16.00 2.86
C VAL A 181 -14.88 17.42 3.22
N THR A 182 -15.29 17.92 4.40
CA THR A 182 -14.96 19.26 4.89
C THR A 182 -13.45 19.49 4.97
N ASP A 183 -12.73 18.56 5.56
CA ASP A 183 -11.26 18.64 5.69
C ASP A 183 -10.57 18.65 4.32
N LEU A 184 -11.04 17.81 3.40
CA LEU A 184 -10.46 17.70 2.05
C LEU A 184 -10.84 18.89 1.15
N GLU A 185 -12.04 19.45 1.25
CA GLU A 185 -12.43 20.66 0.51
C GLU A 185 -11.56 21.85 0.94
N PHE A 186 -11.33 22.03 2.24
CA PHE A 186 -10.38 23.03 2.72
C PHE A 186 -8.97 22.79 2.17
N ALA A 187 -8.53 21.53 2.11
CA ALA A 187 -7.23 21.18 1.55
C ALA A 187 -7.14 21.53 0.05
N VAL A 188 -8.19 21.25 -0.73
CA VAL A 188 -8.23 21.61 -2.17
C VAL A 188 -8.17 23.11 -2.38
N GLU A 189 -8.82 23.90 -1.52
CA GLU A 189 -8.84 25.37 -1.66
C GLU A 189 -7.48 25.99 -1.31
N ASN A 190 -6.75 25.44 -0.34
CA ASN A 190 -5.62 26.11 0.29
C ASN A 190 -4.24 25.45 0.03
N LEU A 191 -4.19 24.25 -0.55
CA LEU A 191 -2.91 23.64 -0.91
C LEU A 191 -2.38 24.18 -2.24
N PRO A 192 -1.05 24.31 -2.38
CA PRO A 192 -0.43 24.73 -3.63
C PRO A 192 -0.57 23.62 -4.71
N GLU A 193 -0.56 24.04 -5.97
CA GLU A 193 -0.57 23.09 -7.11
C GLU A 193 0.70 22.27 -7.20
N THR A 194 1.83 22.87 -6.89
CA THR A 194 3.17 22.25 -6.96
C THR A 194 4.06 22.79 -5.87
N TYR A 195 5.10 22.04 -5.54
CA TYR A 195 6.15 22.44 -4.61
C TYR A 195 7.51 22.56 -5.28
N GLN A 196 8.43 23.26 -4.63
CA GLN A 196 9.85 23.25 -5.00
C GLN A 196 10.41 21.81 -4.85
N ALA A 197 11.46 21.50 -5.60
CA ALA A 197 12.08 20.16 -5.54
C ALA A 197 12.56 19.77 -4.12
N SER A 198 12.95 20.76 -3.30
CA SER A 198 13.32 20.54 -1.90
C SER A 198 12.15 20.19 -0.98
N GLU A 199 10.92 20.47 -1.40
CA GLU A 199 9.68 20.18 -0.68
C GLU A 199 8.92 19.01 -1.31
N PHE A 200 9.58 18.19 -2.13
CA PHE A 200 8.97 17.00 -2.71
C PHE A 200 8.41 16.09 -1.62
N GLY A 201 7.18 15.61 -1.83
CA GLY A 201 6.48 14.74 -0.88
C GLY A 201 5.43 15.44 -0.03
N HIS A 202 5.39 16.78 -0.02
CA HIS A 202 4.24 17.51 0.54
C HIS A 202 2.99 17.29 -0.31
N ILE A 203 1.84 17.31 0.34
CA ILE A 203 0.53 17.08 -0.28
C ILE A 203 0.17 18.28 -1.16
N THR A 204 -0.07 18.03 -2.44
CA THR A 204 -0.51 19.05 -3.40
C THR A 204 -2.04 19.16 -3.43
N LYS A 205 -2.54 20.27 -3.96
CA LYS A 205 -3.95 20.47 -4.32
C LYS A 205 -4.50 19.27 -5.12
N TYR A 206 -3.73 18.76 -6.07
CA TYR A 206 -4.15 17.66 -6.93
C TYR A 206 -4.20 16.30 -6.19
N ALA A 207 -3.37 16.09 -5.20
CA ALA A 207 -3.48 14.93 -4.31
C ALA A 207 -4.78 14.99 -3.49
N ALA A 208 -5.17 16.18 -3.02
CA ALA A 208 -6.43 16.39 -2.31
C ALA A 208 -7.65 16.21 -3.23
N MET A 209 -7.59 16.71 -4.48
CA MET A 209 -8.63 16.48 -5.50
C MET A 209 -8.80 15.00 -5.83
N HIS A 210 -7.69 14.27 -6.00
CA HIS A 210 -7.75 12.82 -6.20
C HIS A 210 -8.45 12.12 -5.04
N HIS A 211 -8.09 12.47 -3.80
CA HIS A 211 -8.72 11.87 -2.61
C HIS A 211 -10.21 12.23 -2.53
N LEU A 212 -10.61 13.48 -2.79
CA LEU A 212 -12.02 13.86 -2.87
C LEU A 212 -12.78 13.12 -3.95
N SER A 213 -12.20 12.93 -5.14
CA SER A 213 -12.82 12.12 -6.19
C SER A 213 -13.14 10.72 -5.69
N ARG A 214 -12.19 10.06 -5.01
CA ARG A 214 -12.37 8.74 -4.42
C ARG A 214 -13.44 8.74 -3.30
N VAL A 215 -13.45 9.77 -2.44
CA VAL A 215 -14.44 9.91 -1.37
C VAL A 215 -15.84 10.05 -1.93
N TYR A 216 -16.06 10.95 -2.89
CA TYR A 216 -17.37 11.13 -3.52
C TYR A 216 -17.84 9.88 -4.28
N LEU A 217 -16.92 9.18 -4.95
CA LEU A 217 -17.22 7.90 -5.60
C LEU A 217 -17.57 6.78 -4.61
N THR A 218 -16.98 6.80 -3.40
CA THR A 218 -17.33 5.89 -2.31
C THR A 218 -18.71 6.22 -1.73
N LEU A 219 -19.01 7.50 -1.54
CA LEU A 219 -20.28 7.97 -1.02
C LEU A 219 -21.45 7.68 -1.96
N LYS A 220 -21.34 8.09 -3.21
CA LYS A 220 -22.34 7.94 -4.28
C LYS A 220 -23.80 8.02 -3.79
N ARG A 221 -24.06 8.95 -2.86
CA ARG A 221 -25.38 9.17 -2.26
C ARG A 221 -26.37 9.80 -3.25
N SER A 222 -25.83 10.44 -4.28
CA SER A 222 -26.61 11.16 -5.29
C SER A 222 -25.83 11.28 -6.60
N ASP A 223 -26.54 11.65 -7.68
CA ASP A 223 -25.91 12.01 -8.97
C ASP A 223 -24.93 13.18 -8.83
N ASP A 224 -25.09 14.05 -7.82
CA ASP A 224 -24.18 15.16 -7.55
C ASP A 224 -22.84 14.66 -7.03
N ASP A 225 -22.83 13.66 -6.16
CA ASP A 225 -21.60 13.02 -5.69
C ASP A 225 -20.81 12.43 -6.87
N LEU A 226 -21.48 11.75 -7.80
CA LEU A 226 -20.84 11.20 -9.01
C LEU A 226 -20.26 12.28 -9.92
N LYS A 227 -20.99 13.39 -10.10
CA LYS A 227 -20.51 14.56 -10.87
C LYS A 227 -19.30 15.20 -10.19
N LYS A 228 -19.30 15.34 -8.87
CA LYS A 228 -18.16 15.86 -8.12
C LYS A 228 -16.96 14.92 -8.22
N ALA A 229 -17.15 13.61 -8.08
CA ALA A 229 -16.10 12.62 -8.25
C ALA A 229 -15.43 12.75 -9.62
N LEU A 230 -16.24 12.79 -10.70
CA LEU A 230 -15.74 12.96 -12.07
C LEU A 230 -15.01 14.30 -12.23
N ASN A 231 -15.61 15.40 -11.76
CA ASN A 231 -15.06 16.74 -11.93
C ASN A 231 -13.68 16.88 -11.24
N TYR A 232 -13.51 16.36 -10.01
CA TYR A 232 -12.22 16.41 -9.34
C TYR A 232 -11.17 15.55 -10.05
N ALA A 233 -11.54 14.36 -10.51
CA ALA A 233 -10.62 13.53 -11.30
C ALA A 233 -10.20 14.22 -12.61
N GLU A 234 -11.13 14.84 -13.33
CA GLU A 234 -10.87 15.58 -14.58
C GLU A 234 -9.97 16.79 -14.35
N GLN A 235 -10.13 17.52 -13.24
CA GLN A 235 -9.24 18.63 -12.90
C GLN A 235 -7.80 18.15 -12.70
N VAL A 236 -7.59 16.99 -12.08
CA VAL A 236 -6.26 16.38 -11.95
C VAL A 236 -5.71 16.00 -13.32
N ILE A 237 -6.50 15.25 -14.12
CA ILE A 237 -6.10 14.77 -15.45
C ILE A 237 -5.74 15.94 -16.37
N ASN A 238 -6.55 16.99 -16.38
CA ASN A 238 -6.42 18.14 -17.29
C ASN A 238 -5.46 19.22 -16.76
N SER A 239 -4.89 19.05 -15.58
CA SER A 239 -3.97 20.03 -14.96
C SER A 239 -2.68 20.25 -15.76
N GLY A 240 -2.26 19.27 -16.56
CA GLY A 240 -0.98 19.26 -17.26
C GLY A 240 0.24 19.14 -16.32
N LYS A 241 0.02 18.90 -15.02
CA LYS A 241 1.11 18.77 -14.02
C LYS A 241 1.60 17.34 -13.88
N TYR A 242 0.79 16.36 -14.28
CA TYR A 242 1.08 14.92 -14.18
C TYR A 242 0.91 14.26 -15.52
N SER A 243 1.67 13.20 -15.76
CA SER A 243 1.55 12.37 -16.97
C SER A 243 1.88 10.92 -16.63
N LEU A 244 1.24 9.97 -17.31
CA LEU A 244 1.64 8.58 -17.19
C LEU A 244 3.08 8.40 -17.69
N VAL A 245 3.88 7.63 -16.98
CA VAL A 245 5.19 7.19 -17.47
C VAL A 245 5.00 6.14 -18.58
N LYS A 246 6.04 5.89 -19.37
CA LYS A 246 5.93 5.09 -20.61
C LYS A 246 5.62 3.62 -20.36
N SER A 247 6.10 3.05 -19.25
CA SER A 247 5.92 1.64 -18.91
C SER A 247 5.84 1.43 -17.40
N HIS A 248 5.39 0.26 -16.98
CA HIS A 248 5.42 -0.12 -15.56
C HIS A 248 6.84 -0.38 -15.08
N ALA A 249 7.76 -0.82 -15.93
CA ALA A 249 9.17 -0.92 -15.60
C ALA A 249 9.76 0.45 -15.21
N GLU A 250 9.43 1.52 -15.96
CA GLU A 250 9.82 2.89 -15.63
C GLU A 250 9.14 3.41 -14.36
N LEU A 251 7.84 3.08 -14.15
CA LEU A 251 7.08 3.46 -12.96
C LEU A 251 7.70 2.90 -11.68
N TRP A 252 8.13 1.66 -11.74
CA TRP A 252 8.66 0.94 -10.58
C TRP A 252 10.19 0.93 -10.50
N ASP A 253 10.89 1.65 -11.38
CA ASP A 253 12.33 1.87 -11.25
C ASP A 253 12.62 2.66 -9.95
N ILE A 254 13.44 2.08 -9.07
CA ILE A 254 13.81 2.69 -7.79
C ILE A 254 14.53 4.04 -7.95
N ASN A 255 15.18 4.27 -9.10
CA ASN A 255 15.85 5.53 -9.40
C ASN A 255 14.87 6.60 -9.92
N ASN A 256 13.64 6.22 -10.30
CA ASN A 256 12.59 7.12 -10.80
C ASN A 256 11.46 7.32 -9.78
N LYS A 257 11.76 7.28 -8.49
CA LYS A 257 10.76 7.36 -7.41
C LYS A 257 10.00 8.68 -7.29
N ASN A 258 10.41 9.71 -8.02
CA ASN A 258 9.77 11.03 -8.08
C ASN A 258 9.23 11.29 -9.50
N ASN A 259 8.66 10.28 -10.16
CA ASN A 259 8.20 10.39 -11.54
C ASN A 259 6.91 11.21 -11.68
N SER A 260 6.61 11.55 -12.94
CA SER A 260 5.47 12.42 -13.30
C SER A 260 4.08 11.82 -13.05
N GLU A 261 3.97 10.54 -12.72
CA GLU A 261 2.70 9.88 -12.47
C GLU A 261 2.26 9.97 -11.00
N VAL A 262 3.21 10.21 -10.07
CA VAL A 262 2.96 10.16 -8.63
C VAL A 262 2.34 11.45 -8.13
N LEU A 263 1.12 11.39 -7.60
CA LEU A 263 0.41 12.50 -6.98
C LEU A 263 0.75 12.65 -5.50
N PHE A 264 0.89 11.52 -4.80
CA PHE A 264 1.23 11.49 -3.38
C PHE A 264 1.97 10.21 -3.02
N SER A 265 3.04 10.35 -2.24
CA SER A 265 3.84 9.22 -1.76
C SER A 265 4.32 9.41 -0.32
N VAL A 266 4.46 8.30 0.40
CA VAL A 266 5.16 8.26 1.68
C VAL A 266 6.63 8.04 1.41
N LEU A 267 7.46 8.99 1.87
CA LEU A 267 8.88 9.03 1.56
C LEU A 267 9.73 8.22 2.52
N TYR A 268 10.73 7.54 1.94
CA TYR A 268 11.77 6.82 2.66
C TYR A 268 13.15 7.20 2.12
N THR A 269 14.20 6.90 2.88
CA THR A 269 15.57 7.31 2.57
C THR A 269 16.57 6.20 2.87
N GLN A 270 17.72 6.25 2.20
CA GLN A 270 18.88 5.39 2.52
C GLN A 270 19.63 5.84 3.78
N ASN A 271 19.38 7.07 4.26
CA ASN A 271 19.96 7.52 5.53
C ASN A 271 19.25 6.84 6.70
N ALA A 272 19.92 5.89 7.36
CA ALA A 272 19.37 5.07 8.43
C ALA A 272 18.87 5.92 9.63
N GLU A 273 19.52 7.05 9.92
CA GLU A 273 19.12 7.94 11.02
C GLU A 273 17.76 8.61 10.79
N LEU A 274 17.39 8.83 9.51
CA LEU A 274 16.16 9.49 9.10
C LEU A 274 15.09 8.50 8.62
N ASN A 275 15.43 7.22 8.44
CA ASN A 275 14.56 6.22 7.84
C ASN A 275 13.68 5.49 8.85
N GLY A 276 13.99 5.57 10.15
CA GLY A 276 13.32 4.78 11.20
C GLY A 276 13.40 3.28 10.90
N ASP A 277 12.27 2.57 10.98
CA ASP A 277 12.20 1.13 10.65
C ASP A 277 12.28 0.84 9.14
N GLY A 278 12.31 1.87 8.30
CA GLY A 278 12.36 1.78 6.84
C GLY A 278 11.10 1.15 6.23
N ASN A 279 11.13 0.98 4.90
CA ASN A 279 10.04 0.33 4.18
C ASN A 279 10.26 -1.19 4.15
N THR A 280 9.39 -1.96 4.81
CA THR A 280 9.47 -3.42 4.91
C THR A 280 8.63 -4.16 3.87
N ALA A 281 7.84 -3.46 3.04
CA ALA A 281 6.91 -4.06 2.09
C ALA A 281 7.58 -5.01 1.07
N HIS A 282 8.89 -4.80 0.78
CA HIS A 282 9.67 -5.66 -0.12
C HIS A 282 9.72 -7.14 0.31
N MET A 283 9.36 -7.45 1.56
CA MET A 283 9.39 -8.82 2.09
C MET A 283 8.06 -9.56 1.88
N TYR A 284 6.94 -8.84 1.96
CA TYR A 284 5.64 -9.48 2.19
C TYR A 284 5.11 -10.24 0.97
N PHE A 285 5.36 -9.73 -0.23
CA PHE A 285 4.92 -10.35 -1.48
C PHE A 285 5.93 -11.35 -2.05
N CYS A 286 7.16 -11.35 -1.57
CA CYS A 286 8.27 -12.15 -2.11
C CYS A 286 8.14 -13.64 -1.74
N SER A 287 8.16 -14.54 -2.74
CA SER A 287 8.14 -15.98 -2.54
C SER A 287 9.45 -16.52 -1.95
N ALA A 288 9.41 -17.72 -1.36
CA ALA A 288 10.58 -18.39 -0.78
C ALA A 288 11.51 -19.02 -1.84
N TYR A 289 11.73 -18.35 -2.95
CA TYR A 289 12.46 -18.81 -4.13
C TYR A 289 13.82 -19.46 -3.82
N SER A 290 14.50 -19.00 -2.78
CA SER A 290 15.85 -19.47 -2.42
C SER A 290 15.86 -20.83 -1.67
N GLU A 291 14.69 -21.42 -1.43
CA GLU A 291 14.54 -22.72 -0.76
C GLU A 291 14.29 -23.86 -1.77
N GLU A 292 13.94 -23.52 -3.01
CA GLU A 292 13.43 -24.48 -4.00
C GLU A 292 14.50 -25.04 -4.95
N HIS A 293 15.63 -24.33 -5.12
CA HIS A 293 16.69 -24.75 -6.04
C HIS A 293 18.09 -24.54 -5.46
N PRO A 294 18.99 -25.53 -5.55
CA PRO A 294 20.33 -25.44 -4.92
C PRO A 294 21.19 -24.31 -5.49
N ALA A 295 21.03 -23.96 -6.75
CA ALA A 295 21.79 -22.91 -7.44
C ALA A 295 21.17 -21.50 -7.33
N VAL A 296 20.00 -21.36 -6.68
CA VAL A 296 19.32 -20.07 -6.51
C VAL A 296 19.34 -19.66 -5.03
N LYS A 297 20.21 -18.74 -4.68
CA LYS A 297 20.34 -18.20 -3.32
C LYS A 297 19.71 -16.82 -3.24
N ARG A 298 19.54 -16.32 -2.00
CA ARG A 298 19.05 -14.95 -1.80
C ARG A 298 19.99 -13.94 -2.45
N VAL A 299 19.40 -13.07 -3.24
CA VAL A 299 20.05 -11.89 -3.82
C VAL A 299 19.18 -10.67 -3.61
N ILE A 300 19.77 -9.48 -3.65
CA ILE A 300 19.05 -8.23 -3.38
C ILE A 300 17.97 -8.01 -4.45
N GLU A 301 18.24 -8.34 -5.68
CA GLU A 301 17.37 -8.17 -6.84
C GLU A 301 16.06 -8.97 -6.73
N TYR A 302 16.09 -10.15 -6.14
CA TYR A 302 14.91 -10.98 -5.92
C TYR A 302 14.22 -10.71 -4.57
N GLY A 303 14.75 -9.84 -3.72
CA GLY A 303 14.15 -9.47 -2.47
C GLY A 303 14.45 -10.45 -1.31
N ARG A 304 13.86 -10.18 -0.15
CA ARG A 304 13.96 -10.99 1.07
C ARG A 304 12.62 -11.68 1.33
N PRO A 305 12.52 -13.00 1.15
CA PRO A 305 11.22 -13.69 1.21
C PRO A 305 10.64 -13.77 2.64
N TRP A 306 9.37 -13.35 2.74
CA TRP A 306 8.49 -13.62 3.88
C TRP A 306 7.19 -14.30 3.45
N SER A 307 6.85 -14.28 2.16
CA SER A 307 5.76 -15.04 1.53
C SER A 307 4.40 -14.84 2.23
N ARG A 308 4.02 -13.57 2.52
CA ARG A 308 2.75 -13.26 3.20
C ARG A 308 1.55 -13.29 2.27
N GLU A 309 1.73 -12.78 1.05
CA GLU A 309 0.67 -12.59 0.07
C GLU A 309 1.07 -13.23 -1.26
N ARG A 310 0.29 -14.19 -1.70
CA ARG A 310 0.38 -14.83 -3.01
C ARG A 310 -0.76 -14.36 -3.90
N SER A 311 -0.47 -13.99 -5.13
CA SER A 311 -1.52 -13.69 -6.11
C SER A 311 -2.45 -14.87 -6.31
N SER A 312 -3.76 -14.64 -6.28
CA SER A 312 -4.76 -15.67 -6.59
C SER A 312 -4.72 -16.05 -8.08
N ASP A 313 -5.24 -17.22 -8.41
CA ASP A 313 -5.36 -17.64 -9.82
C ASP A 313 -6.30 -16.70 -10.59
N PHE A 314 -7.33 -16.17 -9.93
CA PHE A 314 -8.18 -15.12 -10.50
C PHE A 314 -7.36 -13.89 -10.89
N ALA A 315 -6.56 -13.33 -9.97
CA ALA A 315 -5.74 -12.16 -10.25
C ALA A 315 -4.81 -12.37 -11.46
N ILE A 316 -4.20 -13.55 -11.55
CA ILE A 316 -3.30 -13.89 -12.66
C ILE A 316 -4.06 -14.06 -13.98
N SER A 317 -5.27 -14.62 -13.94
CA SER A 317 -6.10 -14.81 -15.14
C SER A 317 -6.56 -13.49 -15.78
N LEU A 318 -6.48 -12.38 -15.05
CA LEU A 318 -6.81 -11.06 -15.57
C LEU A 318 -5.83 -10.56 -16.65
N PHE A 319 -4.59 -11.09 -16.69
CA PHE A 319 -3.55 -10.63 -17.62
C PHE A 319 -3.51 -11.47 -18.89
N ASP A 320 -3.70 -10.84 -20.06
CA ASP A 320 -3.32 -11.41 -21.34
C ASP A 320 -1.81 -11.18 -21.55
N LYS A 321 -1.01 -12.15 -21.19
CA LYS A 321 0.46 -12.05 -21.21
C LYS A 321 1.06 -11.80 -22.59
N THR A 322 0.29 -11.99 -23.67
CA THR A 322 0.73 -11.71 -25.04
C THR A 322 0.58 -10.25 -25.42
N LYS A 323 -0.25 -9.49 -24.68
CA LYS A 323 -0.62 -8.11 -25.00
C LYS A 323 -0.42 -7.13 -23.86
N ASP A 324 -0.46 -7.62 -22.60
CA ASP A 324 -0.36 -6.83 -21.39
C ASP A 324 1.05 -6.89 -20.82
N GLN A 325 1.83 -5.83 -21.04
CA GLN A 325 3.22 -5.70 -20.59
C GLN A 325 3.35 -5.73 -19.06
N ARG A 326 2.26 -5.47 -18.30
CA ARG A 326 2.28 -5.46 -16.84
C ARG A 326 2.67 -6.80 -16.24
N TRP A 327 2.42 -7.91 -16.96
CA TRP A 327 2.91 -9.21 -16.49
C TRP A 327 4.43 -9.22 -16.38
N ASP A 328 5.13 -8.85 -17.44
CA ASP A 328 6.60 -8.87 -17.46
C ASP A 328 7.21 -7.74 -16.62
N ASP A 329 6.58 -6.56 -16.58
CA ASP A 329 7.09 -5.40 -15.86
C ASP A 329 6.85 -5.46 -14.33
N CYS A 330 5.80 -6.15 -13.88
CA CYS A 330 5.38 -6.13 -12.48
C CYS A 330 5.61 -7.44 -11.72
N PHE A 331 5.96 -8.55 -12.39
CA PHE A 331 6.13 -9.84 -11.71
C PHE A 331 7.51 -10.46 -11.95
N ILE A 332 8.08 -11.01 -10.88
CA ILE A 332 9.14 -12.01 -11.02
C ILE A 332 8.48 -13.37 -11.13
N SER A 333 8.62 -13.98 -12.30
CA SER A 333 8.14 -15.32 -12.63
C SER A 333 9.25 -16.25 -13.10
N ARG A 334 10.49 -15.74 -13.20
CA ARG A 334 11.69 -16.44 -13.64
C ARG A 334 12.83 -16.18 -12.68
N TRP A 335 13.56 -17.21 -12.29
CA TRP A 335 14.69 -17.10 -11.38
C TRP A 335 15.92 -17.73 -12.02
N ASN A 336 16.94 -16.92 -12.18
CA ASN A 336 18.21 -17.37 -12.74
C ASN A 336 19.14 -17.87 -11.63
N VAL A 337 20.08 -18.72 -12.00
CA VAL A 337 21.17 -19.16 -11.14
C VAL A 337 21.93 -17.97 -10.58
N THR A 338 22.07 -17.91 -9.26
CA THR A 338 22.76 -16.82 -8.55
C THR A 338 24.18 -17.18 -8.14
N GLU A 339 24.49 -18.47 -8.05
CA GLU A 339 25.79 -19.00 -7.66
C GLU A 339 26.63 -19.37 -8.88
N ASN A 340 27.95 -19.37 -8.72
CA ASN A 340 28.85 -19.86 -9.76
C ASN A 340 29.07 -21.37 -9.62
N SER A 341 28.81 -22.12 -10.69
CA SER A 341 29.17 -23.54 -10.80
C SER A 341 28.60 -24.45 -9.69
N VAL A 342 27.27 -24.52 -9.59
CA VAL A 342 26.59 -25.48 -8.73
C VAL A 342 26.33 -26.77 -9.50
N THR A 343 26.79 -27.90 -9.00
CA THR A 343 26.57 -29.21 -9.59
C THR A 343 25.37 -29.89 -8.95
N GLU A 344 24.46 -30.41 -9.76
CA GLU A 344 23.27 -31.14 -9.35
C GLU A 344 23.10 -32.41 -10.20
N ASN A 345 22.64 -33.50 -9.57
CA ASN A 345 22.25 -34.72 -10.26
C ASN A 345 20.76 -34.65 -10.60
N VAL A 346 20.44 -34.60 -11.90
CA VAL A 346 19.06 -34.42 -12.37
C VAL A 346 18.69 -35.61 -13.28
N PHE A 347 17.48 -36.18 -13.11
CA PHE A 347 17.00 -37.24 -13.99
C PHE A 347 16.63 -36.66 -15.35
N SER A 348 17.30 -37.14 -16.40
CA SER A 348 17.03 -36.73 -17.77
C SER A 348 15.83 -37.51 -18.36
N PRO A 349 14.76 -36.82 -18.80
CA PRO A 349 13.63 -37.46 -19.50
C PRO A 349 14.00 -38.01 -20.86
N PHE A 350 15.15 -37.63 -21.41
CA PHE A 350 15.63 -38.04 -22.76
C PHE A 350 16.45 -39.30 -22.69
N THR A 351 17.41 -39.38 -21.77
CA THR A 351 18.33 -40.54 -21.65
C THR A 351 17.82 -41.57 -20.67
N LYS A 352 16.78 -41.26 -19.87
CA LYS A 352 16.21 -42.08 -18.80
C LYS A 352 17.24 -42.43 -17.71
N LYS A 353 18.20 -41.55 -17.49
CA LYS A 353 19.26 -41.71 -16.50
C LYS A 353 19.43 -40.45 -15.67
N VAL A 354 20.03 -40.58 -14.52
CA VAL A 354 20.53 -39.44 -13.73
C VAL A 354 21.78 -38.90 -14.40
N GLU A 355 21.77 -37.63 -14.69
CA GLU A 355 22.88 -36.90 -15.33
C GLU A 355 23.37 -35.80 -14.40
N GLU A 356 24.68 -35.52 -14.47
CA GLU A 356 25.25 -34.37 -13.79
C GLU A 356 24.98 -33.09 -14.58
N LYS A 357 24.28 -32.12 -13.97
CA LYS A 357 24.11 -30.76 -14.50
C LYS A 357 24.97 -29.79 -13.72
N VAL A 358 25.82 -29.06 -14.41
CA VAL A 358 26.55 -27.91 -13.85
C VAL A 358 25.80 -26.65 -14.20
N TRP A 359 25.27 -26.00 -13.18
CA TRP A 359 24.56 -24.74 -13.32
C TRP A 359 25.56 -23.57 -13.35
N THR A 360 25.38 -22.66 -14.29
CA THR A 360 26.21 -21.46 -14.45
C THR A 360 25.42 -20.22 -14.09
N LYS A 361 26.02 -19.28 -13.40
CA LYS A 361 25.37 -18.02 -12.99
C LYS A 361 24.74 -17.32 -14.20
N GLY A 362 23.48 -16.93 -14.05
CA GLY A 362 22.67 -16.28 -15.08
C GLY A 362 21.81 -17.24 -15.93
N GLU A 363 22.07 -18.57 -15.89
CA GLU A 363 21.15 -19.53 -16.52
C GLU A 363 19.78 -19.51 -15.84
N LEU A 364 18.71 -19.74 -16.60
CA LEU A 364 17.37 -19.93 -16.04
C LEU A 364 17.34 -21.23 -15.24
N ALA A 365 17.00 -21.15 -13.95
CA ALA A 365 16.91 -22.28 -13.04
C ALA A 365 15.46 -22.67 -12.74
N MET A 366 14.57 -21.70 -12.63
CA MET A 366 13.17 -21.91 -12.26
C MET A 366 12.26 -20.97 -13.03
N ILE A 367 11.04 -21.43 -13.34
CA ILE A 367 9.98 -20.63 -13.97
C ILE A 367 8.61 -20.98 -13.38
N ASP A 368 7.81 -19.94 -13.13
CA ASP A 368 6.36 -20.03 -12.88
C ASP A 368 5.64 -19.37 -14.07
N PRO A 369 5.19 -20.14 -15.07
CA PRO A 369 4.51 -19.57 -16.23
C PRO A 369 3.11 -19.06 -15.90
N ARG A 370 2.55 -19.43 -14.74
CA ARG A 370 1.17 -19.13 -14.30
C ARG A 370 0.11 -19.52 -15.33
N GLU A 371 0.40 -20.57 -16.07
CA GLU A 371 -0.51 -21.17 -17.03
C GLU A 371 -0.22 -22.68 -17.11
N PRO A 372 -1.19 -23.49 -17.55
CA PRO A 372 -0.98 -24.92 -17.75
C PRO A 372 0.05 -25.17 -18.86
N TRP A 373 1.12 -25.89 -18.53
CA TRP A 373 2.04 -26.42 -19.52
C TRP A 373 1.85 -27.92 -19.65
N THR A 374 2.02 -28.43 -20.87
CA THR A 374 1.99 -29.85 -21.11
C THR A 374 3.32 -30.52 -20.72
N PRO A 375 3.34 -31.85 -20.51
CA PRO A 375 4.59 -32.57 -20.27
C PRO A 375 5.66 -32.34 -21.32
N GLU A 376 5.28 -32.16 -22.58
CA GLU A 376 6.20 -31.89 -23.71
C GLU A 376 6.86 -30.52 -23.57
N GLN A 377 6.08 -29.48 -23.26
CA GLN A 377 6.62 -28.11 -23.01
C GLN A 377 7.59 -28.09 -21.82
N ILE A 378 7.29 -28.84 -20.76
CA ILE A 378 8.17 -28.95 -19.60
C ILE A 378 9.47 -29.68 -19.94
N LYS A 379 9.41 -30.71 -20.80
CA LYS A 379 10.60 -31.41 -21.29
C LYS A 379 11.50 -30.53 -22.16
N GLU A 380 10.92 -29.59 -22.92
CA GLU A 380 11.69 -28.67 -23.78
C GLU A 380 12.61 -27.73 -22.96
N VAL A 381 12.22 -27.39 -21.77
CA VAL A 381 13.01 -26.48 -20.87
C VAL A 381 13.87 -27.23 -19.85
N TRP A 382 13.89 -28.57 -19.89
CA TRP A 382 14.70 -29.38 -18.98
C TRP A 382 16.15 -28.88 -18.92
N PRO A 383 16.79 -28.78 -17.76
CA PRO A 383 16.36 -29.19 -16.41
C PRO A 383 15.78 -28.05 -15.53
N VAL A 384 15.28 -26.98 -16.14
CA VAL A 384 14.63 -25.86 -15.43
C VAL A 384 13.44 -26.38 -14.60
N LEU A 385 13.34 -26.00 -13.34
CA LEU A 385 12.14 -26.29 -12.53
C LEU A 385 10.96 -25.46 -13.01
N VAL A 386 9.86 -26.13 -13.34
CA VAL A 386 8.60 -25.52 -13.80
C VAL A 386 7.53 -25.65 -12.73
N PHE A 387 6.97 -24.52 -12.30
CA PHE A 387 5.89 -24.46 -11.32
C PHE A 387 4.55 -24.29 -12.02
N LEU A 388 3.73 -25.34 -12.02
CA LEU A 388 2.38 -25.32 -12.56
C LEU A 388 1.40 -24.68 -11.59
N PRO A 389 0.26 -24.12 -12.06
CA PRO A 389 -0.80 -23.60 -11.21
C PRO A 389 -1.30 -24.62 -10.18
N GLU A 390 -1.54 -24.19 -8.96
CA GLU A 390 -1.99 -25.03 -7.84
C GLU A 390 -3.29 -25.79 -8.14
N TYR A 391 -4.24 -25.17 -8.88
CA TYR A 391 -5.51 -25.79 -9.22
C TYR A 391 -5.39 -27.05 -10.10
N MET A 392 -4.24 -27.26 -10.75
CA MET A 392 -3.95 -28.48 -11.52
C MET A 392 -3.56 -29.67 -10.64
N ARG A 393 -3.24 -29.43 -9.37
CA ARG A 393 -2.69 -30.45 -8.47
C ARG A 393 -3.59 -31.68 -8.38
N GLU A 394 -4.87 -31.50 -8.11
CA GLU A 394 -5.80 -32.62 -7.95
C GLU A 394 -5.91 -33.50 -9.20
N GLN A 395 -5.71 -32.91 -10.39
CA GLN A 395 -5.79 -33.62 -11.67
C GLN A 395 -4.49 -34.36 -11.99
N ILE A 396 -3.36 -33.81 -11.61
CA ILE A 396 -2.02 -34.26 -12.00
C ILE A 396 -1.36 -35.10 -10.91
N ASP A 397 -1.55 -34.83 -9.61
CA ASP A 397 -0.95 -35.59 -8.51
C ASP A 397 -1.18 -37.10 -8.59
N PRO A 398 -2.37 -37.61 -8.99
CA PRO A 398 -2.57 -39.05 -9.19
C PRO A 398 -1.74 -39.62 -10.33
N LEU A 399 -1.30 -38.77 -11.28
CA LEU A 399 -0.53 -39.11 -12.47
C LEU A 399 0.97 -38.78 -12.28
N MET A 400 1.30 -38.03 -11.25
CA MET A 400 2.66 -37.68 -10.86
C MET A 400 3.34 -38.81 -10.10
N ASP A 401 3.48 -39.86 -10.78
CA ASP A 401 4.63 -40.72 -10.52
C ASP A 401 5.78 -40.09 -11.32
N VAL A 402 6.45 -39.15 -10.68
CA VAL A 402 7.46 -38.28 -11.32
C VAL A 402 8.47 -39.13 -12.07
N GLN A 403 8.72 -38.81 -13.32
CA GLN A 403 9.79 -39.50 -14.08
C GLN A 403 11.08 -39.47 -13.29
N SER A 404 11.56 -40.63 -12.91
CA SER A 404 12.75 -40.87 -12.12
C SER A 404 13.49 -42.08 -12.70
N GLU A 405 14.64 -42.38 -12.13
CA GLU A 405 15.35 -43.63 -12.49
C GLU A 405 14.50 -44.86 -12.16
N GLN A 406 13.68 -44.77 -11.07
CA GLN A 406 12.78 -45.84 -10.66
C GLN A 406 11.51 -45.93 -11.51
N ASN A 407 11.05 -44.78 -12.07
CA ASN A 407 9.86 -44.72 -12.93
C ASN A 407 10.10 -43.88 -14.20
N PRO A 408 10.90 -44.40 -15.15
CA PRO A 408 11.25 -43.67 -16.37
C PRO A 408 10.09 -43.45 -17.35
N ASN A 409 8.95 -44.13 -17.14
CA ASN A 409 7.76 -44.06 -17.97
C ASN A 409 6.65 -43.16 -17.38
N ALA A 410 6.89 -42.53 -16.24
CA ALA A 410 5.92 -41.56 -15.70
C ALA A 410 5.59 -40.48 -16.72
N GLU A 411 4.35 -39.99 -16.69
CA GLU A 411 3.87 -39.02 -17.68
C GLU A 411 4.52 -37.66 -17.49
N TRP A 412 4.75 -37.25 -16.23
CA TRP A 412 5.25 -35.93 -15.90
C TRP A 412 6.76 -35.90 -15.65
N PRO A 413 7.48 -34.92 -16.21
CA PRO A 413 8.92 -34.79 -16.00
C PRO A 413 9.30 -34.51 -14.54
N SER A 414 10.47 -34.95 -14.10
CA SER A 414 11.00 -34.75 -12.75
C SER A 414 11.25 -33.29 -12.35
N ASN A 415 11.30 -32.40 -13.33
CA ASN A 415 11.43 -30.95 -13.12
C ASN A 415 10.08 -30.22 -13.02
N THR A 416 8.98 -30.94 -12.79
CA THR A 416 7.65 -30.35 -12.54
C THR A 416 7.43 -30.16 -11.04
N ARG A 417 6.86 -29.04 -10.67
CA ARG A 417 6.41 -28.68 -9.31
C ARG A 417 5.07 -27.97 -9.41
N PHE A 418 4.42 -27.70 -8.28
CA PHE A 418 3.26 -26.83 -8.22
C PHE A 418 3.56 -25.56 -7.44
N THR A 419 2.91 -24.46 -7.84
CA THR A 419 2.88 -23.26 -7.02
C THR A 419 2.32 -23.61 -5.63
N SER A 420 2.80 -22.94 -4.61
CA SER A 420 2.42 -23.18 -3.23
C SER A 420 2.33 -21.87 -2.49
N TYR A 421 1.97 -21.90 -1.20
CA TYR A 421 2.04 -20.71 -0.36
C TYR A 421 3.47 -20.16 -0.19
N LYS A 422 4.50 -20.94 -0.53
CA LYS A 422 5.91 -20.52 -0.46
C LYS A 422 6.48 -20.11 -1.80
N MET A 423 6.10 -20.80 -2.89
CA MET A 423 6.70 -20.60 -4.20
C MET A 423 5.66 -20.21 -5.24
N TYR A 424 5.80 -19.00 -5.80
CA TYR A 424 4.89 -18.36 -6.74
C TYR A 424 5.53 -17.16 -7.41
N ALA A 425 5.01 -16.72 -8.56
CA ALA A 425 5.36 -15.43 -9.16
C ALA A 425 4.86 -14.27 -8.28
N TYR A 426 5.69 -13.25 -8.05
CA TYR A 426 5.40 -12.17 -7.11
C TYR A 426 5.76 -10.78 -7.64
N LEU A 427 5.15 -9.75 -7.03
CA LEU A 427 5.25 -8.36 -7.46
C LEU A 427 6.65 -7.76 -7.25
N VAL A 428 7.15 -7.04 -8.27
CA VAL A 428 8.37 -6.23 -8.18
C VAL A 428 8.12 -4.85 -7.55
N LYS A 429 6.87 -4.37 -7.54
CA LYS A 429 6.48 -3.01 -7.12
C LYS A 429 7.09 -2.58 -5.78
N HIS A 430 7.28 -3.52 -4.87
CA HIS A 430 7.80 -3.27 -3.53
C HIS A 430 9.27 -3.62 -3.36
N LEU A 431 9.90 -4.28 -4.34
CA LEU A 431 11.31 -4.66 -4.22
C LEU A 431 12.22 -3.44 -4.09
N ASP A 432 13.21 -3.53 -3.21
CA ASP A 432 14.19 -2.47 -3.00
C ASP A 432 15.61 -2.98 -3.26
N PRO A 433 16.14 -2.75 -4.47
CA PRO A 433 17.49 -3.14 -4.84
C PRO A 433 18.59 -2.25 -4.20
N LEU A 434 18.23 -1.17 -3.51
CA LEU A 434 19.18 -0.28 -2.84
C LEU A 434 19.49 -0.69 -1.39
N ARG A 435 18.96 -1.83 -0.93
CA ARG A 435 19.27 -2.37 0.39
C ARG A 435 20.76 -2.73 0.49
N PRO A 436 21.42 -2.46 1.63
CA PRO A 436 22.86 -2.68 1.75
C PRO A 436 23.24 -4.18 1.74
N GLU A 437 22.34 -5.07 2.13
CA GLU A 437 22.56 -6.52 2.16
C GLU A 437 21.26 -7.32 2.02
N VAL A 438 21.39 -8.59 1.68
CA VAL A 438 20.25 -9.49 1.33
C VAL A 438 19.23 -9.68 2.46
N ASN A 439 19.67 -9.61 3.72
CA ASN A 439 18.81 -9.81 4.90
C ASN A 439 18.32 -8.48 5.50
N TRP A 440 18.71 -7.34 4.94
CA TRP A 440 18.30 -6.02 5.43
C TRP A 440 16.80 -5.83 5.27
N THR A 441 16.12 -5.38 6.35
CA THR A 441 14.67 -5.22 6.40
C THR A 441 14.22 -3.79 6.07
N ALA A 442 15.00 -2.80 6.48
CA ALA A 442 14.67 -1.38 6.35
C ALA A 442 14.94 -0.86 4.93
N GLY A 443 14.00 -1.02 4.03
CA GLY A 443 14.09 -0.49 2.67
C GLY A 443 13.96 1.04 2.61
N SER A 444 14.32 1.59 1.45
CA SER A 444 14.32 3.03 1.12
C SER A 444 13.36 3.41 -0.01
N ARG A 445 12.59 2.44 -0.51
CA ARG A 445 11.60 2.67 -1.56
C ARG A 445 10.43 3.48 -1.02
N ASN A 446 10.05 4.56 -1.73
CA ASN A 446 8.81 5.29 -1.45
C ASN A 446 7.58 4.41 -1.67
N VAL A 447 6.52 4.64 -0.90
CA VAL A 447 5.21 4.04 -1.16
C VAL A 447 4.37 5.04 -1.94
N PHE A 448 3.96 4.68 -3.14
CA PHE A 448 3.03 5.48 -3.94
C PHE A 448 1.61 5.29 -3.39
N VAL A 449 1.04 6.36 -2.85
CA VAL A 449 -0.31 6.34 -2.25
C VAL A 449 -1.36 6.67 -3.31
N TYR A 450 -1.08 7.70 -4.12
CA TYR A 450 -1.93 8.10 -5.24
C TYR A 450 -1.10 8.35 -6.49
N ARG A 451 -1.61 7.86 -7.62
CA ARG A 451 -0.99 8.07 -8.92
C ARG A 451 -2.03 8.29 -10.02
N LEU A 452 -1.61 8.91 -11.11
CA LEU A 452 -2.49 9.38 -12.17
C LEU A 452 -3.31 8.27 -12.83
N ALA A 453 -2.77 7.06 -13.00
CA ALA A 453 -3.53 5.94 -13.56
C ALA A 453 -4.76 5.59 -12.69
N ASP A 454 -4.64 5.64 -11.37
CA ASP A 454 -5.79 5.49 -10.48
C ASP A 454 -6.81 6.61 -10.67
N THR A 455 -6.35 7.87 -10.88
CA THR A 455 -7.27 8.99 -11.18
C THR A 455 -8.06 8.75 -12.47
N TYR A 456 -7.42 8.22 -13.52
CA TYR A 456 -8.12 7.82 -14.75
C TYR A 456 -9.19 6.76 -14.50
N LEU A 457 -8.90 5.77 -13.68
CA LEU A 457 -9.84 4.68 -13.37
C LEU A 457 -10.99 5.14 -12.45
N LEU A 458 -10.73 6.09 -11.52
CA LEU A 458 -11.81 6.76 -10.76
C LEU A 458 -12.71 7.59 -11.68
N ALA A 459 -12.13 8.35 -12.64
CA ALA A 459 -12.89 9.09 -13.64
C ALA A 459 -13.74 8.16 -14.52
N ALA A 460 -13.18 7.01 -14.92
CA ALA A 460 -13.89 6.01 -15.71
C ALA A 460 -15.11 5.47 -14.97
N GLU A 461 -14.95 5.11 -13.70
CA GLU A 461 -16.06 4.60 -12.89
C GLU A 461 -17.14 5.66 -12.66
N ALA A 462 -16.74 6.89 -12.30
CA ALA A 462 -17.68 7.99 -12.12
C ALA A 462 -18.45 8.32 -13.42
N ALA A 463 -17.78 8.30 -14.57
CA ALA A 463 -18.41 8.51 -15.88
C ALA A 463 -19.39 7.38 -16.22
N PHE A 464 -19.01 6.12 -15.98
CA PHE A 464 -19.86 4.95 -16.21
C PHE A 464 -21.13 5.00 -15.35
N LEU A 465 -20.98 5.23 -14.04
CA LEU A 465 -22.10 5.33 -13.11
C LEU A 465 -23.01 6.54 -13.40
N SER A 466 -22.48 7.58 -14.06
CA SER A 466 -23.26 8.71 -14.56
C SER A 466 -23.92 8.45 -15.92
N GLY A 467 -23.87 7.22 -16.45
CA GLY A 467 -24.49 6.82 -17.71
C GLY A 467 -23.65 7.12 -18.96
N ASN A 468 -22.38 7.50 -18.84
CA ASN A 468 -21.50 7.83 -19.96
C ASN A 468 -20.42 6.75 -20.16
N ALA A 469 -20.83 5.58 -20.68
CA ALA A 469 -19.93 4.46 -20.97
C ALA A 469 -18.87 4.80 -22.03
N GLN A 470 -19.16 5.72 -22.97
CA GLN A 470 -18.19 6.15 -23.98
C GLN A 470 -17.00 6.86 -23.32
N LYS A 471 -17.27 7.82 -22.46
CA LYS A 471 -16.24 8.56 -21.72
C LYS A 471 -15.46 7.64 -20.75
N ALA A 472 -16.15 6.68 -20.14
CA ALA A 472 -15.51 5.66 -19.31
C ALA A 472 -14.50 4.83 -20.12
N ALA A 473 -14.88 4.33 -21.30
CA ALA A 473 -13.97 3.62 -22.20
C ALA A 473 -12.75 4.46 -22.61
N GLU A 474 -12.94 5.74 -22.88
CA GLU A 474 -11.83 6.66 -23.23
C GLU A 474 -10.80 6.74 -22.09
N TYR A 475 -11.23 6.88 -20.83
CA TYR A 475 -10.32 6.91 -19.68
C TYR A 475 -9.63 5.57 -19.44
N ILE A 476 -10.34 4.47 -19.53
CA ILE A 476 -9.77 3.11 -19.39
C ILE A 476 -8.71 2.89 -20.47
N ASN A 477 -8.98 3.28 -21.72
CA ASN A 477 -8.08 3.09 -22.84
C ASN A 477 -6.77 3.88 -22.72
N VAL A 478 -6.74 5.00 -21.99
CA VAL A 478 -5.49 5.71 -21.69
C VAL A 478 -4.55 4.79 -20.87
N VAL A 479 -5.09 4.14 -19.84
CA VAL A 479 -4.32 3.23 -18.97
C VAL A 479 -3.91 1.97 -19.75
N ARG A 480 -4.83 1.38 -20.51
CA ARG A 480 -4.61 0.15 -21.27
C ARG A 480 -3.60 0.32 -22.41
N ARG A 481 -3.61 1.45 -23.12
CA ARG A 481 -2.57 1.74 -24.13
C ARG A 481 -1.18 1.81 -23.53
N ARG A 482 -1.01 2.45 -22.36
CA ARG A 482 0.26 2.49 -21.65
C ARG A 482 0.71 1.10 -21.20
N ALA A 483 -0.23 0.23 -20.85
CA ALA A 483 0.02 -1.13 -20.37
C ALA A 483 0.26 -2.14 -21.51
N ALA A 484 0.04 -1.77 -22.76
CA ALA A 484 0.18 -2.68 -23.89
C ALA A 484 1.62 -3.05 -24.18
N VAL A 485 1.83 -4.30 -24.61
CA VAL A 485 3.06 -4.69 -25.29
C VAL A 485 3.21 -3.83 -26.55
N PRO A 486 4.39 -3.27 -26.85
CA PRO A 486 4.58 -2.40 -28.01
C PRO A 486 4.05 -3.02 -29.31
N GLY A 487 3.14 -2.30 -30.00
CA GLY A 487 2.46 -2.74 -31.20
C GLY A 487 1.10 -3.40 -30.97
N HIS A 488 0.70 -3.67 -29.73
CA HIS A 488 -0.59 -4.23 -29.36
C HIS A 488 -1.56 -3.20 -28.72
N GLU A 489 -1.25 -1.90 -28.78
CA GLU A 489 -2.03 -0.85 -28.13
C GLU A 489 -3.50 -0.85 -28.57
N ALA A 490 -3.75 -1.01 -29.89
CA ALA A 490 -5.11 -1.07 -30.43
C ALA A 490 -5.89 -2.32 -30.02
N GLU A 491 -5.19 -3.44 -29.76
CA GLU A 491 -5.80 -4.70 -29.31
C GLU A 491 -6.16 -4.67 -27.81
N MET A 492 -5.47 -3.83 -27.06
CA MET A 492 -5.77 -3.60 -25.64
C MET A 492 -6.98 -2.65 -25.44
N GLU A 493 -7.35 -1.85 -26.43
CA GLU A 493 -8.49 -0.93 -26.31
C GLU A 493 -9.83 -1.66 -26.24
N ILE A 494 -10.76 -1.08 -25.49
CA ILE A 494 -12.14 -1.55 -25.32
C ILE A 494 -13.13 -0.55 -25.92
N LYS A 495 -14.31 -1.03 -26.25
CA LYS A 495 -15.44 -0.21 -26.71
C LYS A 495 -16.33 0.15 -25.52
N SER A 496 -17.17 1.16 -25.69
CA SER A 496 -18.17 1.53 -24.67
C SER A 496 -19.15 0.41 -24.31
N SER A 497 -19.41 -0.52 -25.23
CA SER A 497 -20.23 -1.72 -24.99
C SER A 497 -19.61 -2.72 -24.02
N ASP A 498 -18.31 -2.67 -23.84
CA ASP A 498 -17.54 -3.62 -23.02
C ASP A 498 -17.40 -3.11 -21.58
N VAL A 499 -17.73 -1.83 -21.34
CA VAL A 499 -17.60 -1.21 -20.03
C VAL A 499 -18.72 -1.69 -19.11
N THR A 500 -18.32 -2.36 -18.04
CA THR A 500 -19.17 -2.75 -16.91
C THR A 500 -18.45 -2.38 -15.62
N ILE A 501 -19.15 -2.43 -14.48
CA ILE A 501 -18.48 -2.21 -13.19
C ILE A 501 -17.43 -3.30 -12.93
N ASP A 502 -17.73 -4.55 -13.27
CA ASP A 502 -16.79 -5.66 -13.12
C ASP A 502 -15.54 -5.44 -13.99
N PHE A 503 -15.71 -4.99 -15.25
CA PHE A 503 -14.56 -4.68 -16.10
C PHE A 503 -13.68 -3.59 -15.51
N ILE A 504 -14.30 -2.51 -14.96
CA ILE A 504 -13.56 -1.42 -14.30
C ILE A 504 -12.80 -1.97 -13.08
N LEU A 505 -13.43 -2.79 -12.26
CA LEU A 505 -12.80 -3.41 -11.10
C LEU A 505 -11.66 -4.35 -11.48
N ASP A 506 -11.80 -5.09 -12.56
CA ASP A 506 -10.76 -5.95 -13.10
C ASP A 506 -9.57 -5.12 -13.64
N GLU A 507 -9.86 -4.00 -14.32
CA GLU A 507 -8.79 -3.10 -14.78
C GLU A 507 -8.07 -2.44 -13.60
N ARG A 508 -8.81 -2.05 -12.55
CA ARG A 508 -8.22 -1.57 -11.30
C ARG A 508 -7.36 -2.64 -10.62
N ALA A 509 -7.81 -3.90 -10.64
CA ALA A 509 -7.02 -5.02 -10.11
C ALA A 509 -5.70 -5.19 -10.88
N ARG A 510 -5.74 -5.20 -12.23
CA ARG A 510 -4.52 -5.29 -13.05
C ARG A 510 -3.54 -4.14 -12.78
N GLU A 511 -4.07 -2.92 -12.73
CA GLU A 511 -3.25 -1.72 -12.61
C GLU A 511 -2.71 -1.49 -11.20
N LEU A 512 -3.54 -1.69 -10.17
CA LEU A 512 -3.29 -1.25 -8.79
C LEU A 512 -3.00 -2.42 -7.83
N MET A 513 -2.78 -3.62 -8.33
CA MET A 513 -2.48 -4.81 -7.52
C MET A 513 -1.33 -4.54 -6.54
N GLY A 514 -1.57 -4.79 -5.25
CA GLY A 514 -0.59 -4.56 -4.18
C GLY A 514 -0.43 -3.11 -3.74
N GLU A 515 -1.29 -2.18 -4.19
CA GLU A 515 -1.25 -0.76 -3.84
C GLU A 515 -2.30 -0.36 -2.78
N MET A 516 -2.82 -1.33 -2.03
CA MET A 516 -3.75 -1.17 -0.89
C MET A 516 -5.13 -0.61 -1.26
N HIS A 517 -5.65 -0.93 -2.45
CA HIS A 517 -6.91 -0.40 -2.95
C HIS A 517 -8.03 -1.44 -3.09
N ARG A 518 -7.70 -2.70 -3.40
CA ARG A 518 -8.70 -3.69 -3.85
C ARG A 518 -9.83 -3.91 -2.85
N TRP A 519 -9.54 -4.05 -1.58
CA TRP A 519 -10.55 -4.26 -0.54
C TRP A 519 -11.57 -3.12 -0.47
N TYR A 520 -11.10 -1.87 -0.55
CA TYR A 520 -11.96 -0.69 -0.55
C TYR A 520 -12.79 -0.60 -1.83
N ASP A 521 -12.22 -0.98 -2.98
CA ASP A 521 -12.94 -1.04 -4.25
C ASP A 521 -14.11 -2.04 -4.16
N LEU A 522 -13.87 -3.25 -3.67
CA LEU A 522 -14.91 -4.27 -3.49
C LEU A 522 -16.00 -3.81 -2.51
N LYS A 523 -15.61 -3.21 -1.36
CA LYS A 523 -16.57 -2.75 -0.35
C LYS A 523 -17.50 -1.65 -0.85
N ARG A 524 -17.00 -0.71 -1.66
CA ARG A 524 -17.81 0.43 -2.12
C ARG A 524 -18.68 0.11 -3.34
N THR A 525 -18.42 -0.99 -4.04
CA THR A 525 -19.15 -1.38 -5.26
C THR A 525 -20.19 -2.48 -5.03
N ASN A 526 -20.13 -3.16 -3.91
CA ASN A 526 -21.13 -4.17 -3.49
C ASN A 526 -22.37 -3.57 -2.83
#